data_57a2d892ac83e1488a49d5fe3b8bd2d4
#
_entry.id   57a2d892ac83e1488a49d5fe3b8bd2d4
#
_cell.length_a   1.000
_cell.length_b   1.000
_cell.length_c   1.000
_cell.angle_alpha   90.00
_cell.angle_beta   90.00
_cell.angle_gamma   90.00
#
_symmetry.space_group_name_H-M   'P 1'
#
loop_
_entity.id
_entity.type
_entity.pdbx_description
1 polymer ?
#
loop_
_entity_poly.entity_id
_entity_poly.type
_entity_poly.pdbx_seq_one_letter_code
_entity_poly.pdbx_strand_id
1 'polypeptide(L)'
;DDVQIAHFDVVDATGKYTDRLNAFDTFVEIEQAYAELMRYMRRTHDSLSFFVGGDNVIAVCPDLDAAAYRDAVEHVGEAVDVDLQVGAGRGETAGEAGMAAKHALEQSRATGDAVQVGWLDARPTD
;
A
#
# COMPACT_ATOMS: atom_id res chain seq x y z
N ASP A 1 13.79 7.81 17.11
CA ASP A 1 13.26 7.90 15.74
C ASP A 1 12.09 6.97 15.58
N ASP A 2 11.11 7.42 14.81
CA ASP A 2 9.91 6.61 14.62
C ASP A 2 10.11 5.51 13.59
N VAL A 3 9.42 4.41 13.81
CA VAL A 3 9.25 3.37 12.82
C VAL A 3 8.09 3.76 11.91
N GLN A 4 8.22 3.49 10.61
CA GLN A 4 7.14 3.73 9.66
C GLN A 4 6.78 2.42 8.97
N ILE A 5 5.49 2.11 8.99
CA ILE A 5 4.95 0.90 8.37
C ILE A 5 3.86 1.33 7.39
N ALA A 6 3.84 0.67 6.23
CA ALA A 6 2.75 0.85 5.25
C ALA A 6 2.06 -0.49 5.04
N HIS A 7 0.74 -0.47 4.94
CA HIS A 7 -0.08 -1.65 4.74
C HIS A 7 -0.81 -1.48 3.40
N PHE A 8 -0.49 -2.33 2.44
CA PHE A 8 -1.06 -2.27 1.09
C PHE A 8 -2.08 -3.38 0.88
N ASP A 9 -3.12 -3.06 0.11
CA ASP A 9 -4.18 -4.01 -0.21
C ASP A 9 -4.67 -3.73 -1.64
N VAL A 10 -5.29 -4.74 -2.26
CA VAL A 10 -5.85 -4.60 -3.60
C VAL A 10 -7.27 -4.06 -3.50
N VAL A 11 -7.60 -3.11 -4.37
CA VAL A 11 -8.96 -2.59 -4.48
C VAL A 11 -9.71 -3.39 -5.54
N ASP A 12 -10.79 -4.06 -5.14
CA ASP A 12 -11.68 -4.76 -6.07
C ASP A 12 -13.10 -4.21 -5.90
N ALA A 13 -13.21 -2.89 -5.97
CA ALA A 13 -14.43 -2.18 -5.60
C ALA A 13 -15.61 -2.49 -6.55
N THR A 14 -15.32 -2.89 -7.77
CA THR A 14 -16.37 -3.11 -8.77
C THR A 14 -16.47 -4.56 -9.22
N GLY A 15 -15.78 -5.48 -8.54
CA GLY A 15 -15.71 -6.85 -9.02
C GLY A 15 -14.92 -6.99 -10.31
N LYS A 16 -14.05 -6.03 -10.60
CA LYS A 16 -13.31 -5.94 -11.85
C LYS A 16 -12.54 -7.23 -12.15
N TYR A 17 -11.91 -7.78 -11.13
CA TYR A 17 -11.08 -8.98 -11.30
C TYR A 17 -11.91 -10.25 -11.31
N THR A 18 -12.94 -10.32 -10.47
CA THR A 18 -13.78 -11.51 -10.38
C THR A 18 -14.69 -11.65 -11.59
N ASP A 19 -15.07 -10.53 -12.22
CA ASP A 19 -15.98 -10.56 -13.39
C ASP A 19 -15.26 -10.86 -14.68
N ARG A 20 -13.99 -10.47 -14.82
CA ARG A 20 -13.26 -10.59 -16.08
C ARG A 20 -12.29 -11.74 -16.14
N LEU A 21 -11.84 -12.19 -14.98
CA LEU A 21 -10.82 -13.23 -14.87
C LEU A 21 -11.35 -14.37 -14.04
N ASN A 22 -10.89 -15.59 -14.32
CA ASN A 22 -11.17 -16.70 -13.42
C ASN A 22 -10.30 -16.56 -12.17
N ALA A 23 -10.57 -17.38 -11.17
CA ALA A 23 -9.92 -17.25 -9.87
C ALA A 23 -8.39 -17.39 -9.97
N PHE A 24 -7.92 -18.26 -10.84
CA PHE A 24 -6.49 -18.46 -10.99
C PHE A 24 -5.83 -17.25 -11.63
N ASP A 25 -6.42 -16.73 -12.70
CA ASP A 25 -5.86 -15.56 -13.39
C ASP A 25 -5.89 -14.33 -12.50
N THR A 26 -6.94 -14.19 -11.69
CA THR A 26 -7.00 -13.11 -10.68
C THR A 26 -5.84 -13.22 -9.69
N PHE A 27 -5.58 -14.44 -9.21
CA PHE A 27 -4.48 -14.67 -8.29
C PHE A 27 -3.14 -14.28 -8.92
N VAL A 28 -2.90 -14.71 -10.16
CA VAL A 28 -1.65 -14.38 -10.87
C VAL A 28 -1.49 -12.87 -11.01
N GLU A 29 -2.57 -12.18 -11.38
CA GLU A 29 -2.53 -10.72 -11.57
C GLU A 29 -2.17 -10.01 -10.26
N ILE A 30 -2.77 -10.44 -9.15
CA ILE A 30 -2.49 -9.84 -7.85
C ILE A 30 -1.05 -10.12 -7.43
N GLU A 31 -0.54 -11.34 -7.68
CA GLU A 31 0.84 -11.69 -7.36
C GLU A 31 1.82 -10.84 -8.16
N GLN A 32 1.53 -10.59 -9.43
CA GLN A 32 2.36 -9.71 -10.25
C GLN A 32 2.37 -8.29 -9.73
N ALA A 33 1.21 -7.81 -9.31
CA ALA A 33 1.11 -6.46 -8.74
C ALA A 33 1.95 -6.34 -7.48
N TYR A 34 1.89 -7.32 -6.60
CA TYR A 34 2.67 -7.28 -5.37
C TYR A 34 4.16 -7.42 -5.62
N ALA A 35 4.55 -8.26 -6.59
CA ALA A 35 5.96 -8.36 -6.95
C ALA A 35 6.49 -7.02 -7.47
N GLU A 36 5.69 -6.35 -8.29
CA GLU A 36 6.08 -5.03 -8.82
C GLU A 36 6.14 -3.99 -7.72
N LEU A 37 5.19 -3.99 -6.80
CA LEU A 37 5.17 -3.10 -5.65
C LEU A 37 6.42 -3.29 -4.80
N MET A 38 6.75 -4.53 -4.46
CA MET A 38 7.88 -4.83 -3.60
C MET A 38 9.18 -4.39 -4.24
N ARG A 39 9.32 -4.61 -5.55
CA ARG A 39 10.50 -4.16 -6.29
C ARG A 39 10.60 -2.64 -6.29
N TYR A 40 9.50 -1.97 -6.57
CA TYR A 40 9.47 -0.51 -6.61
C TYR A 40 9.82 0.09 -5.25
N MET A 41 9.21 -0.42 -4.20
CA MET A 41 9.47 0.07 -2.84
C MET A 41 10.92 -0.14 -2.44
N ARG A 42 11.51 -1.28 -2.83
CA ARG A 42 12.91 -1.56 -2.51
C ARG A 42 13.86 -0.65 -3.28
N ARG A 43 13.63 -0.45 -4.56
CA ARG A 43 14.54 0.29 -5.42
C ARG A 43 14.39 1.80 -5.31
N THR A 44 13.15 2.27 -5.14
CA THR A 44 12.86 3.70 -5.17
C THR A 44 12.85 4.29 -3.77
N HIS A 45 12.36 3.54 -2.79
CA HIS A 45 12.13 4.07 -1.44
C HIS A 45 12.90 3.33 -0.35
N ASP A 46 13.81 2.45 -0.73
CA ASP A 46 14.67 1.73 0.22
C ASP A 46 13.86 1.04 1.32
N SER A 47 12.75 0.44 0.94
CA SER A 47 11.81 -0.21 1.85
C SER A 47 11.82 -1.70 1.64
N LEU A 48 11.59 -2.46 2.72
CA LEU A 48 11.46 -3.91 2.67
C LEU A 48 9.99 -4.28 2.85
N SER A 49 9.50 -5.19 2.02
CA SER A 49 8.08 -5.54 2.01
C SER A 49 7.91 -7.03 2.23
N PHE A 50 6.82 -7.38 2.88
CA PHE A 50 6.51 -8.76 3.27
C PHE A 50 5.05 -9.07 3.04
N PHE A 51 4.76 -10.28 2.54
CA PHE A 51 3.39 -10.77 2.52
C PHE A 51 2.93 -11.08 3.92
N VAL A 52 1.69 -10.69 4.24
CA VAL A 52 1.08 -11.00 5.52
C VAL A 52 -0.33 -11.51 5.27
N GLY A 53 -0.53 -12.80 5.45
CA GLY A 53 -1.87 -13.41 5.41
C GLY A 53 -2.59 -13.24 4.08
N GLY A 54 -2.08 -13.78 3.04
CA GLY A 54 -2.82 -13.92 1.80
C GLY A 54 -2.82 -12.71 0.88
N ASP A 55 -3.60 -11.69 1.20
CA ASP A 55 -3.88 -10.59 0.27
C ASP A 55 -3.15 -9.30 0.56
N ASN A 56 -2.38 -9.24 1.62
CA ASN A 56 -1.83 -7.98 2.11
C ASN A 56 -0.32 -7.97 2.05
N VAL A 57 0.24 -6.78 1.84
CA VAL A 57 1.69 -6.57 1.89
C VAL A 57 1.95 -5.47 2.91
N ILE A 58 2.91 -5.71 3.78
CA ILE A 58 3.37 -4.71 4.73
C ILE A 58 4.79 -4.32 4.36
N ALA A 59 5.06 -3.01 4.35
CA ALA A 59 6.38 -2.48 4.07
C ALA A 59 6.92 -1.76 5.30
N VAL A 60 8.20 -2.02 5.61
CA VAL A 60 8.94 -1.26 6.61
C VAL A 60 9.71 -0.20 5.84
N CYS A 61 9.44 1.06 6.14
CA CYS A 61 9.85 2.17 5.30
C CYS A 61 10.72 3.15 6.07
N PRO A 62 11.62 3.87 5.36
CA PRO A 62 12.20 5.08 5.93
C PRO A 62 11.13 6.16 6.03
N ASP A 63 11.54 7.37 6.38
CA ASP A 63 10.60 8.49 6.56
C ASP A 63 10.08 8.95 5.19
N LEU A 64 8.96 8.40 4.77
CA LEU A 64 8.31 8.72 3.50
C LEU A 64 7.09 9.60 3.75
N ASP A 65 6.72 10.39 2.75
CA ASP A 65 5.50 11.20 2.81
C ASP A 65 4.39 10.57 1.97
N ALA A 66 3.21 11.16 2.00
CA ALA A 66 2.06 10.63 1.27
C ALA A 66 2.30 10.56 -0.23
N ALA A 67 3.07 11.51 -0.78
CA ALA A 67 3.35 11.51 -2.21
C ALA A 67 4.14 10.28 -2.64
N ALA A 68 5.05 9.80 -1.79
CA ALA A 68 5.81 8.59 -2.10
C ALA A 68 4.87 7.39 -2.25
N TYR A 69 3.87 7.29 -1.40
CA TYR A 69 2.89 6.19 -1.49
C TYR A 69 1.98 6.35 -2.69
N ARG A 70 1.61 7.58 -3.06
CA ARG A 70 0.83 7.82 -4.28
C ARG A 70 1.61 7.38 -5.52
N ASP A 71 2.90 7.70 -5.56
CA ASP A 71 3.74 7.30 -6.67
C ASP A 71 3.83 5.78 -6.78
N ALA A 72 3.92 5.08 -5.65
CA ALA A 72 3.97 3.62 -5.63
C ALA A 72 2.67 3.02 -6.18
N VAL A 73 1.52 3.54 -5.73
CA VAL A 73 0.22 3.06 -6.20
C VAL A 73 0.06 3.30 -7.70
N GLU A 74 0.45 4.48 -8.16
CA GLU A 74 0.38 4.81 -9.59
C GLU A 74 1.30 3.92 -10.42
N HIS A 75 2.51 3.67 -9.91
CA HIS A 75 3.45 2.82 -10.63
C HIS A 75 2.89 1.42 -10.85
N VAL A 76 2.31 0.83 -9.82
CA VAL A 76 1.74 -0.51 -9.94
C VAL A 76 0.53 -0.50 -10.87
N GLY A 77 -0.31 0.52 -10.78
CA GLY A 77 -1.47 0.64 -11.66
C GLY A 77 -1.09 0.71 -13.13
N GLU A 78 0.00 1.41 -13.43
CA GLU A 78 0.47 1.53 -14.81
C GLU A 78 1.18 0.28 -15.28
N ALA A 79 1.95 -0.36 -14.40
CA ALA A 79 2.76 -1.52 -14.80
C ALA A 79 1.94 -2.79 -14.93
N VAL A 80 0.92 -2.98 -14.08
CA VAL A 80 0.22 -4.25 -13.98
C VAL A 80 -1.31 -4.09 -14.11
N ASP A 81 -1.81 -2.87 -14.11
CA ASP A 81 -3.25 -2.58 -14.17
C ASP A 81 -4.02 -3.17 -12.98
N VAL A 82 -3.42 -3.06 -11.80
CA VAL A 82 -4.06 -3.43 -10.54
C VAL A 82 -4.08 -2.20 -9.65
N ASP A 83 -5.23 -1.89 -9.09
CA ASP A 83 -5.39 -0.74 -8.21
C ASP A 83 -5.12 -1.16 -6.79
N LEU A 84 -4.18 -0.47 -6.14
CA LEU A 84 -3.84 -0.69 -4.74
C LEU A 84 -4.35 0.46 -3.89
N GLN A 85 -4.52 0.17 -2.62
CA GLN A 85 -4.73 1.20 -1.60
C GLN A 85 -3.74 0.95 -0.48
N VAL A 86 -3.40 2.01 0.26
CA VAL A 86 -2.37 1.91 1.28
C VAL A 86 -2.70 2.82 2.45
N GLY A 87 -2.46 2.30 3.64
CA GLY A 87 -2.44 3.08 4.87
C GLY A 87 -1.04 3.02 5.45
N ALA A 88 -0.50 4.17 5.84
CA ALA A 88 0.82 4.23 6.46
C ALA A 88 0.72 4.83 7.84
N GLY A 89 1.54 4.34 8.76
CA GLY A 89 1.54 4.79 10.13
C GLY A 89 2.95 4.92 10.67
N ARG A 90 3.09 5.74 11.70
CA ARG A 90 4.33 5.94 12.44
C ARG A 90 4.11 5.61 13.90
N GLY A 91 5.16 5.18 14.57
CA GLY A 91 5.12 4.93 16.00
C GLY A 91 6.52 4.71 16.52
N GLU A 92 6.65 4.68 17.84
CA GLU A 92 7.95 4.42 18.47
C GLU A 92 8.36 2.96 18.33
N THR A 93 7.38 2.09 18.10
CA THR A 93 7.63 0.66 17.90
C THR A 93 6.95 0.21 16.62
N ALA A 94 7.39 -0.94 16.11
CA ALA A 94 6.76 -1.53 14.93
C ALA A 94 5.28 -1.85 15.19
N GLY A 95 4.94 -2.28 16.42
CA GLY A 95 3.57 -2.55 16.77
C GLY A 95 2.68 -1.33 16.69
N GLU A 96 3.16 -0.19 17.22
CA GLU A 96 2.41 1.07 17.16
C GLU A 96 2.26 1.56 15.72
N ALA A 97 3.37 1.53 14.96
CA ALA A 97 3.33 1.95 13.57
C ALA A 97 2.40 1.06 12.75
N GLY A 98 2.41 -0.24 13.00
CA GLY A 98 1.55 -1.19 12.29
C GLY A 98 0.08 -0.97 12.60
N MET A 99 -0.28 -0.68 13.86
CA MET A 99 -1.65 -0.36 14.21
C MET A 99 -2.11 0.93 13.56
N ALA A 100 -1.25 1.96 13.52
CA ALA A 100 -1.58 3.21 12.86
C ALA A 100 -1.75 2.99 11.35
N ALA A 101 -0.93 2.14 10.74
CA ALA A 101 -1.05 1.81 9.33
C ALA A 101 -2.38 1.10 9.04
N LYS A 102 -2.78 0.17 9.91
CA LYS A 102 -4.04 -0.54 9.76
C LYS A 102 -5.22 0.41 9.84
N HIS A 103 -5.22 1.32 10.81
CA HIS A 103 -6.26 2.34 10.92
C HIS A 103 -6.33 3.22 9.67
N ALA A 104 -5.19 3.64 9.16
CA ALA A 104 -5.14 4.45 7.95
C ALA A 104 -5.69 3.68 6.74
N LEU A 105 -5.37 2.38 6.64
CA LEU A 105 -5.91 1.56 5.56
C LEU A 105 -7.43 1.45 5.66
N GLU A 106 -7.96 1.29 6.86
CA GLU A 106 -9.41 1.27 7.06
C GLU A 106 -10.05 2.58 6.62
N GLN A 107 -9.40 3.70 6.89
CA GLN A 107 -9.88 5.00 6.41
C GLN A 107 -9.84 5.09 4.90
N SER A 108 -8.78 4.57 4.27
CA SER A 108 -8.69 4.52 2.82
C SER A 108 -9.88 3.76 2.22
N ARG A 109 -10.22 2.62 2.82
CA ARG A 109 -11.37 1.84 2.36
C ARG A 109 -12.68 2.60 2.54
N ALA A 110 -12.82 3.34 3.63
CA ALA A 110 -14.05 4.07 3.92
C ALA A 110 -14.24 5.29 3.04
N THR A 111 -13.16 6.00 2.72
CA THR A 111 -13.25 7.25 1.96
C THR A 111 -13.10 7.05 0.46
N GLY A 112 -12.50 5.94 0.05
CA GLY A 112 -12.19 5.70 -1.36
C GLY A 112 -10.87 6.33 -1.81
N ASP A 113 -10.17 7.05 -0.93
CA ASP A 113 -8.86 7.59 -1.25
C ASP A 113 -7.83 6.46 -1.24
N ALA A 114 -6.98 6.40 -2.27
CA ALA A 114 -6.03 5.30 -2.40
C ALA A 114 -4.94 5.35 -1.33
N VAL A 115 -4.64 6.54 -0.81
CA VAL A 115 -3.54 6.74 0.14
C VAL A 115 -4.05 7.47 1.36
N GLN A 116 -3.79 6.90 2.54
CA GLN A 116 -4.05 7.56 3.83
C GLN A 116 -2.80 7.42 4.69
N VAL A 117 -2.40 8.49 5.34
CA VAL A 117 -1.30 8.45 6.30
C VAL A 117 -1.84 8.80 7.68
N GLY A 118 -1.30 8.11 8.69
CA GLY A 118 -1.75 8.28 10.06
C GLY A 118 -1.03 9.40 10.82
N TRP A 119 -0.49 10.35 10.11
CA TRP A 119 0.17 11.52 10.69
C TRP A 119 -0.19 12.74 9.86
N LEU A 120 0.07 13.91 10.41
CA LEU A 120 -0.09 15.14 9.67
C LEU A 120 1.10 15.30 8.72
N ASP A 121 0.82 15.29 7.40
CA ASP A 121 1.87 15.45 6.41
C ASP A 121 2.35 16.91 6.46
N ALA A 122 3.61 17.09 6.84
CA ALA A 122 4.15 18.41 7.09
C ALA A 122 4.49 19.20 5.82
N ARG A 123 4.39 18.57 4.66
CA ARG A 123 4.71 19.29 3.43
C ARG A 123 3.65 20.34 3.12
N PRO A 124 4.07 21.47 2.55
CA PRO A 124 3.10 22.48 2.12
C PRO A 124 2.09 21.88 1.15
N THR A 125 0.87 22.36 1.23
CA THR A 125 -0.19 21.88 0.37
C THR A 125 -0.33 22.68 -0.91
N ASP A 126 0.43 23.68 -1.06
CA ASP A 126 0.40 24.56 -2.23
C ASP A 126 1.16 23.98 -3.42
#